data_ee036ae3dadd86688a90a713ea3ee065
#
_entry.id   ee036ae3dadd86688a90a713ea3ee065
#
_cell.length_a   1.000
_cell.length_b   1.000
_cell.length_c   1.000
_cell.angle_alpha   90.00
_cell.angle_beta   90.00
_cell.angle_gamma   90.00
#
_symmetry.space_group_name_H-M   'P 1'
#
loop_
_entity.id
_entity.type
_entity.pdbx_description
1 polymer ?
#
loop_
_entity_poly.entity_id
_entity_poly.type
_entity_poly.pdbx_seq_one_letter_code
_entity_poly.pdbx_strand_id
1 'polypeptide(L)'
;MNVSLHDVHQALVQLGRLRFGEMNIEEAVREIVHTTHAIFSVDGAGLMLVDADQHLRNVAASDERFAHLEDLQIRHQEGPCVDAFDGKELVGVEDLESDGRWPAFREAAIARRVRAVLASPLPYNQDAVGVVAVLSEQRRPWSPEGELALLAFTDLAALLIATMMQGQEQSELAVQLQAALKSRQVIEQAKGVLVGRNRITPREAYAQLRAQARNERRKLVTVCAEVVKNAAADPA
;
A
#
# COMPACT_ATOMS: atom_id res chain seq x y z
N MET A 1 -16.02 15.00 -12.82
CA MET A 1 -16.53 15.75 -11.65
C MET A 1 -15.34 15.99 -10.75
N ASN A 2 -15.00 17.21 -10.44
CA ASN A 2 -13.82 17.53 -9.63
C ASN A 2 -14.16 17.30 -8.16
N VAL A 3 -13.27 16.63 -7.44
CA VAL A 3 -13.33 16.59 -5.96
C VAL A 3 -13.23 18.03 -5.49
N SER A 4 -14.24 18.51 -4.75
CA SER A 4 -14.19 19.87 -4.22
C SER A 4 -13.52 19.87 -2.83
N LEU A 5 -12.89 20.99 -2.46
CA LEU A 5 -12.40 21.17 -1.08
C LEU A 5 -13.51 20.98 -0.04
N HIS A 6 -14.77 21.24 -0.43
CA HIS A 6 -15.94 21.00 0.41
C HIS A 6 -16.15 19.51 0.68
N ASP A 7 -16.04 18.65 -0.36
CA ASP A 7 -16.22 17.21 -0.23
C ASP A 7 -15.12 16.60 0.66
N VAL A 8 -13.87 17.04 0.46
CA VAL A 8 -12.74 16.66 1.33
C VAL A 8 -12.99 17.07 2.78
N HIS A 9 -13.42 18.32 2.99
CA HIS A 9 -13.72 18.81 4.34
C HIS A 9 -14.85 18.00 5.01
N GLN A 10 -15.95 17.74 4.30
CA GLN A 10 -17.06 16.94 4.81
C GLN A 10 -16.62 15.55 5.23
N ALA A 11 -15.76 14.93 4.47
CA ALA A 11 -15.25 13.61 4.76
C ALA A 11 -14.28 13.58 5.94
N LEU A 12 -13.40 14.57 6.04
CA LEU A 12 -12.54 14.72 7.21
C LEU A 12 -13.36 14.93 8.49
N VAL A 13 -14.48 15.69 8.38
CA VAL A 13 -15.44 15.85 9.49
C VAL A 13 -16.13 14.53 9.81
N GLN A 14 -16.50 13.74 8.81
CA GLN A 14 -17.10 12.42 9.03
C GLN A 14 -16.12 11.46 9.69
N LEU A 15 -14.89 11.36 9.18
CA LEU A 15 -13.83 10.57 9.82
C LEU A 15 -13.57 11.03 11.26
N GLY A 16 -13.51 12.34 11.49
CA GLY A 16 -13.31 12.89 12.85
C GLY A 16 -14.47 12.64 13.81
N ARG A 17 -15.65 12.28 13.32
CA ARG A 17 -16.82 11.90 14.15
C ARG A 17 -16.84 10.41 14.48
N LEU A 18 -16.07 9.59 13.77
CA LEU A 18 -15.95 8.18 14.09
C LEU A 18 -15.29 8.02 15.45
N ARG A 19 -15.89 7.20 16.29
CA ARG A 19 -15.34 6.89 17.60
C ARG A 19 -14.27 5.81 17.48
N PHE A 20 -13.14 6.15 16.88
CA PHE A 20 -12.03 5.21 16.67
C PHE A 20 -11.60 4.49 17.96
N GLY A 21 -11.81 5.08 19.14
CA GLY A 21 -11.57 4.41 20.41
C GLY A 21 -12.54 3.26 20.75
N GLU A 22 -13.66 3.15 20.04
CA GLU A 22 -14.68 2.10 20.20
C GLU A 22 -14.67 1.09 19.04
N MET A 23 -13.93 1.38 17.95
CA MET A 23 -13.84 0.54 16.74
C MET A 23 -12.59 -0.34 16.79
N ASN A 24 -12.67 -1.52 16.20
CA ASN A 24 -11.47 -2.30 15.88
C ASN A 24 -10.85 -1.84 14.56
N ILE A 25 -9.60 -2.29 14.29
CA ILE A 25 -8.86 -1.84 13.10
C ILE A 25 -9.51 -2.33 11.79
N GLU A 26 -10.16 -3.49 11.81
CA GLU A 26 -10.88 -4.05 10.67
C GLU A 26 -12.11 -3.20 10.30
N GLU A 27 -12.80 -2.66 11.29
CA GLU A 27 -13.90 -1.72 11.08
C GLU A 27 -13.38 -0.39 10.55
N ALA A 28 -12.27 0.10 11.10
CA ALA A 28 -11.66 1.36 10.66
C ALA A 28 -11.20 1.31 9.19
N VAL A 29 -10.55 0.22 8.76
CA VAL A 29 -10.12 0.10 7.35
C VAL A 29 -11.30 0.01 6.39
N ARG A 30 -12.39 -0.66 6.77
CA ARG A 30 -13.64 -0.65 5.98
C ARG A 30 -14.24 0.74 5.87
N GLU A 31 -14.26 1.50 6.96
CA GLU A 31 -14.78 2.86 6.97
C GLU A 31 -13.90 3.82 6.16
N ILE A 32 -12.58 3.65 6.18
CA ILE A 32 -11.66 4.38 5.31
C ILE A 32 -12.02 4.14 3.85
N VAL A 33 -12.21 2.89 3.42
CA VAL A 33 -12.59 2.56 2.04
C VAL A 33 -13.96 3.15 1.68
N HIS A 34 -14.96 3.01 2.56
CA HIS A 34 -16.29 3.56 2.35
C HIS A 34 -16.26 5.08 2.18
N THR A 35 -15.53 5.75 3.06
CA THR A 35 -15.37 7.21 3.02
C THR A 35 -14.62 7.63 1.76
N THR A 36 -13.55 6.93 1.36
CA THR A 36 -12.81 7.19 0.13
C THR A 36 -13.73 7.10 -1.09
N HIS A 37 -14.50 6.02 -1.20
CA HIS A 37 -15.46 5.83 -2.29
C HIS A 37 -16.47 6.98 -2.40
N ALA A 38 -17.02 7.41 -1.26
CA ALA A 38 -18.01 8.48 -1.19
C ALA A 38 -17.44 9.85 -1.59
N ILE A 39 -16.24 10.22 -1.06
CA ILE A 39 -15.60 11.51 -1.31
C ILE A 39 -15.22 11.70 -2.77
N PHE A 40 -14.55 10.69 -3.32
CA PHE A 40 -13.99 10.79 -4.67
C PHE A 40 -15.03 10.58 -5.76
N SER A 41 -16.28 10.21 -5.39
CA SER A 41 -17.37 9.92 -6.35
C SER A 41 -16.84 9.02 -7.47
N VAL A 42 -16.23 7.92 -7.08
CA VAL A 42 -15.62 6.91 -7.94
C VAL A 42 -16.48 5.65 -7.98
N ASP A 43 -16.18 4.74 -8.88
CA ASP A 43 -16.93 3.49 -9.02
C ASP A 43 -16.45 2.43 -8.03
N GLY A 44 -15.27 2.63 -7.44
CA GLY A 44 -14.73 1.78 -6.39
C GLY A 44 -13.53 2.35 -5.68
N ALA A 45 -13.28 1.79 -4.51
CA ALA A 45 -12.12 2.08 -3.68
C ALA A 45 -11.64 0.81 -2.99
N GLY A 46 -10.35 0.75 -2.68
CA GLY A 46 -9.75 -0.35 -1.96
C GLY A 46 -8.59 0.09 -1.10
N LEU A 47 -8.25 -0.75 -0.14
CA LEU A 47 -7.14 -0.55 0.79
C LEU A 47 -6.36 -1.85 0.93
N MET A 48 -5.09 -1.78 0.61
CA MET A 48 -4.12 -2.84 0.84
C MET A 48 -3.18 -2.47 1.97
N LEU A 49 -2.80 -3.43 2.79
CA LEU A 49 -1.77 -3.26 3.82
C LEU A 49 -0.67 -4.29 3.64
N VAL A 50 0.52 -3.95 4.14
CA VAL A 50 1.68 -4.83 4.07
C VAL A 50 1.62 -5.89 5.16
N ASP A 51 1.95 -7.14 4.81
CA ASP A 51 2.11 -8.23 5.78
C ASP A 51 3.55 -8.33 6.33
N ALA A 52 3.77 -9.27 7.25
CA ALA A 52 5.07 -9.49 7.87
C ALA A 52 6.19 -9.88 6.89
N ASP A 53 5.84 -10.42 5.73
CA ASP A 53 6.79 -10.79 4.67
C ASP A 53 6.98 -9.66 3.63
N GLN A 54 6.48 -8.45 3.93
CA GLN A 54 6.53 -7.24 3.08
C GLN A 54 5.76 -7.39 1.76
N HIS A 55 4.69 -8.16 1.75
CA HIS A 55 3.78 -8.25 0.61
C HIS A 55 2.50 -7.49 0.90
N LEU A 56 2.01 -6.76 -0.09
CA LEU A 56 0.68 -6.17 -0.02
C LEU A 56 -0.39 -7.27 0.11
N ARG A 57 -1.42 -6.99 0.93
CA ARG A 57 -2.62 -7.81 1.10
C ARG A 57 -3.83 -6.91 0.99
N ASN A 58 -4.84 -7.35 0.27
CA ASN A 58 -6.14 -6.71 0.30
C ASN A 58 -6.73 -6.87 1.71
N VAL A 59 -7.17 -5.76 2.31
CA VAL A 59 -7.81 -5.77 3.64
C VAL A 59 -9.23 -5.21 3.60
N ALA A 60 -9.54 -4.34 2.63
CA ALA A 60 -10.89 -3.84 2.40
C ALA A 60 -11.04 -3.33 0.96
N ALA A 61 -12.18 -3.62 0.35
CA ALA A 61 -12.56 -3.07 -0.96
C ALA A 61 -14.05 -2.73 -0.95
N SER A 62 -14.47 -1.78 -1.78
CA SER A 62 -15.86 -1.35 -1.89
C SER A 62 -16.77 -2.43 -2.48
N ASP A 63 -16.24 -3.31 -3.32
CA ASP A 63 -16.93 -4.48 -3.85
C ASP A 63 -15.94 -5.60 -4.23
N GLU A 64 -16.47 -6.79 -4.55
CA GLU A 64 -15.69 -7.98 -4.90
C GLU A 64 -14.87 -7.82 -6.20
N ARG A 65 -15.32 -7.01 -7.15
CA ARG A 65 -14.59 -6.79 -8.42
C ARG A 65 -13.26 -6.12 -8.15
N PHE A 66 -13.27 -5.11 -7.26
CA PHE A 66 -12.07 -4.36 -6.91
C PHE A 66 -11.16 -5.17 -6.00
N ALA A 67 -11.70 -5.93 -5.03
CA ALA A 67 -10.93 -6.89 -4.26
C ALA A 67 -10.15 -7.86 -5.15
N HIS A 68 -10.81 -8.38 -6.19
CA HIS A 68 -10.17 -9.28 -7.14
C HIS A 68 -9.05 -8.61 -7.96
N LEU A 69 -9.21 -7.34 -8.35
CA LEU A 69 -8.18 -6.59 -9.07
C LEU A 69 -6.96 -6.30 -8.18
N GLU A 70 -7.19 -6.03 -6.90
CA GLU A 70 -6.10 -5.88 -5.93
C GLU A 70 -5.32 -7.19 -5.78
N ASP A 71 -6.01 -8.33 -5.63
CA ASP A 71 -5.38 -9.64 -5.57
C ASP A 71 -4.58 -9.99 -6.84
N LEU A 72 -5.02 -9.54 -8.00
CA LEU A 72 -4.28 -9.72 -9.25
C LEU A 72 -2.99 -8.92 -9.26
N GLN A 73 -3.00 -7.66 -8.82
CA GLN A 73 -1.79 -6.85 -8.69
C GLN A 73 -0.76 -7.53 -7.77
N ILE A 74 -1.23 -8.08 -6.65
CA ILE A 74 -0.37 -8.80 -5.70
C ILE A 74 0.23 -10.05 -6.36
N ARG A 75 -0.57 -10.85 -7.05
CA ARG A 75 -0.11 -12.09 -7.68
C ARG A 75 0.87 -11.86 -8.82
N HIS A 76 0.61 -10.88 -9.66
CA HIS A 76 1.46 -10.57 -10.82
C HIS A 76 2.62 -9.65 -10.47
N GLN A 77 2.61 -9.02 -9.28
CA GLN A 77 3.58 -8.01 -8.86
C GLN A 77 3.66 -6.86 -9.87
N GLU A 78 2.51 -6.51 -10.45
CA GLU A 78 2.37 -5.39 -11.38
C GLU A 78 1.03 -4.71 -11.17
N GLY A 79 1.00 -3.40 -11.37
CA GLY A 79 -0.20 -2.58 -11.25
C GLY A 79 0.05 -1.28 -10.50
N PRO A 80 -0.89 -0.33 -10.58
CA PRO A 80 -0.73 0.99 -9.97
C PRO A 80 -0.53 0.95 -8.46
N CYS A 81 -1.14 0.01 -7.74
CA CYS A 81 -0.96 -0.11 -6.29
C CYS A 81 0.42 -0.66 -5.93
N VAL A 82 0.94 -1.60 -6.72
CA VAL A 82 2.30 -2.14 -6.51
C VAL A 82 3.33 -1.06 -6.76
N ASP A 83 3.19 -0.32 -7.86
CA ASP A 83 4.11 0.78 -8.19
C ASP A 83 4.05 1.91 -7.16
N ALA A 84 2.83 2.27 -6.68
CA ALA A 84 2.67 3.28 -5.64
C ALA A 84 3.33 2.87 -4.31
N PHE A 85 3.22 1.60 -3.94
CA PHE A 85 3.84 1.06 -2.73
C PHE A 85 5.37 1.03 -2.84
N ASP A 86 5.90 0.51 -3.94
CA ASP A 86 7.34 0.36 -4.15
C ASP A 86 8.04 1.72 -4.36
N GLY A 87 7.39 2.61 -5.13
CA GLY A 87 7.87 3.97 -5.40
C GLY A 87 7.67 4.95 -4.25
N LYS A 88 6.74 4.66 -3.33
CA LYS A 88 6.30 5.56 -2.25
C LYS A 88 5.77 6.90 -2.80
N GLU A 89 5.15 6.85 -3.95
CA GLU A 89 4.60 8.01 -4.64
C GLU A 89 3.21 7.69 -5.21
N LEU A 90 2.45 8.75 -5.46
CA LEU A 90 1.14 8.62 -6.07
C LEU A 90 1.28 8.14 -7.51
N VAL A 91 0.49 7.14 -7.90
CA VAL A 91 0.46 6.58 -9.26
C VAL A 91 -0.93 6.73 -9.84
N GLY A 92 -1.02 7.51 -10.92
CA GLY A 92 -2.25 7.72 -11.67
C GLY A 92 -2.21 7.09 -13.06
N VAL A 93 -3.36 6.59 -13.49
CA VAL A 93 -3.65 6.22 -14.87
C VAL A 93 -5.05 6.71 -15.22
N GLU A 94 -5.14 7.52 -16.27
CA GLU A 94 -6.41 8.11 -16.73
C GLU A 94 -7.20 7.15 -17.62
N ASP A 95 -6.50 6.26 -18.32
CA ASP A 95 -7.09 5.31 -19.24
C ASP A 95 -6.19 4.09 -19.45
N LEU A 96 -6.56 2.98 -18.82
CA LEU A 96 -5.87 1.70 -18.92
C LEU A 96 -5.84 1.13 -20.35
N GLU A 97 -6.78 1.51 -21.23
CA GLU A 97 -6.73 1.02 -22.62
C GLU A 97 -5.51 1.55 -23.36
N SER A 98 -5.05 2.75 -23.05
CA SER A 98 -3.90 3.40 -23.66
C SER A 98 -2.60 3.24 -22.88
N ASP A 99 -2.65 2.74 -21.64
CA ASP A 99 -1.49 2.55 -20.78
C ASP A 99 -0.92 1.13 -20.93
N GLY A 100 0.34 1.03 -21.27
CA GLY A 100 1.02 -0.25 -21.48
C GLY A 100 1.88 -0.75 -20.33
N ARG A 101 1.89 -0.04 -19.17
CA ARG A 101 2.79 -0.35 -18.05
C ARG A 101 2.54 -1.72 -17.42
N TRP A 102 1.28 -2.15 -17.34
CA TRP A 102 0.86 -3.34 -16.59
C TRP A 102 -0.03 -4.27 -17.43
N PRO A 103 0.53 -5.11 -18.31
CA PRO A 103 -0.24 -5.88 -19.29
C PRO A 103 -1.29 -6.81 -18.67
N ALA A 104 -0.91 -7.60 -17.65
CA ALA A 104 -1.82 -8.56 -17.01
C ALA A 104 -2.89 -7.86 -16.16
N PHE A 105 -2.52 -6.83 -15.41
CA PHE A 105 -3.48 -6.00 -14.66
C PHE A 105 -4.44 -5.29 -15.60
N ARG A 106 -3.92 -4.68 -16.68
CA ARG A 106 -4.72 -3.97 -17.69
C ARG A 106 -5.81 -4.85 -18.29
N GLU A 107 -5.44 -6.05 -18.76
CA GLU A 107 -6.39 -6.99 -19.34
C GLU A 107 -7.51 -7.33 -18.35
N ALA A 108 -7.16 -7.65 -17.13
CA ALA A 108 -8.12 -7.99 -16.08
C ALA A 108 -9.00 -6.81 -15.67
N ALA A 109 -8.44 -5.60 -15.61
CA ALA A 109 -9.16 -4.38 -15.24
C ALA A 109 -10.20 -4.00 -16.30
N ILE A 110 -9.81 -4.02 -17.58
CA ILE A 110 -10.72 -3.73 -18.70
C ILE A 110 -11.85 -4.76 -18.77
N ALA A 111 -11.56 -6.05 -18.57
CA ALA A 111 -12.58 -7.09 -18.51
C ALA A 111 -13.61 -6.86 -17.40
N ARG A 112 -13.24 -6.11 -16.35
CA ARG A 112 -14.11 -5.73 -15.22
C ARG A 112 -14.61 -4.29 -15.29
N ARG A 113 -14.51 -3.67 -16.47
CA ARG A 113 -14.94 -2.30 -16.75
C ARG A 113 -14.21 -1.23 -15.94
N VAL A 114 -12.98 -1.46 -15.52
CA VAL A 114 -12.15 -0.43 -14.90
C VAL A 114 -11.25 0.21 -15.95
N ARG A 115 -11.31 1.54 -16.05
CA ARG A 115 -10.58 2.34 -17.04
C ARG A 115 -9.55 3.26 -16.41
N ALA A 116 -9.82 3.81 -15.23
CA ALA A 116 -8.91 4.74 -14.57
C ALA A 116 -8.67 4.32 -13.13
N VAL A 117 -7.43 4.55 -12.65
CA VAL A 117 -7.01 4.23 -11.29
C VAL A 117 -6.14 5.36 -10.77
N LEU A 118 -6.33 5.72 -9.50
CA LEU A 118 -5.42 6.58 -8.76
C LEU A 118 -5.07 5.87 -7.46
N ALA A 119 -3.79 5.56 -7.26
CA ALA A 119 -3.27 4.84 -6.11
C ALA A 119 -2.32 5.73 -5.32
N SER A 120 -2.53 5.82 -4.01
CA SER A 120 -1.73 6.63 -3.09
C SER A 120 -1.17 5.75 -1.98
N PRO A 121 0.14 5.82 -1.70
CA PRO A 121 0.72 5.07 -0.59
C PRO A 121 0.17 5.58 0.75
N LEU A 122 0.07 4.68 1.73
CA LEU A 122 -0.20 5.00 3.13
C LEU A 122 1.15 5.20 3.83
N PRO A 123 1.55 6.45 4.14
CA PRO A 123 2.88 6.73 4.65
C PRO A 123 3.01 6.30 6.13
N TYR A 124 4.17 5.77 6.47
CA TYR A 124 4.57 5.50 7.85
C TYR A 124 6.06 5.76 8.04
N ASN A 125 6.41 6.82 8.77
CA ASN A 125 7.78 7.35 8.84
C ASN A 125 8.32 7.69 7.44
N GLN A 126 9.41 7.03 7.00
CA GLN A 126 10.00 7.20 5.66
C GLN A 126 9.53 6.14 4.65
N ASP A 127 8.53 5.34 5.01
CA ASP A 127 8.06 4.17 4.28
C ASP A 127 6.56 4.23 3.99
N ALA A 128 6.06 3.22 3.29
CA ALA A 128 4.64 2.97 3.15
C ALA A 128 4.26 1.67 3.86
N VAL A 129 3.09 1.64 4.50
CA VAL A 129 2.53 0.45 5.16
C VAL A 129 1.34 -0.13 4.38
N GLY A 130 1.00 0.51 3.27
CA GLY A 130 -0.10 0.08 2.42
C GLY A 130 -0.37 1.06 1.30
N VAL A 131 -1.49 0.88 0.64
CA VAL A 131 -1.97 1.73 -0.47
C VAL A 131 -3.48 1.87 -0.37
N VAL A 132 -3.99 3.07 -0.61
CA VAL A 132 -5.40 3.31 -0.92
C VAL A 132 -5.51 3.57 -2.41
N ALA A 133 -6.45 2.92 -3.08
CA ALA A 133 -6.74 3.14 -4.49
C ALA A 133 -8.19 3.52 -4.71
N VAL A 134 -8.41 4.39 -5.70
CA VAL A 134 -9.72 4.72 -6.25
C VAL A 134 -9.76 4.34 -7.72
N LEU A 135 -10.91 3.81 -8.15
CA LEU A 135 -11.08 3.24 -9.47
C LEU A 135 -12.31 3.82 -10.17
N SER A 136 -12.21 4.03 -11.49
CA SER A 136 -13.34 4.48 -12.30
C SER A 136 -13.58 3.54 -13.49
N GLU A 137 -14.87 3.28 -13.76
CA GLU A 137 -15.32 2.51 -14.95
C GLU A 137 -15.17 3.30 -16.25
N GLN A 138 -14.97 4.59 -16.17
CA GLN A 138 -14.75 5.46 -17.31
C GLN A 138 -13.35 6.04 -17.30
N ARG A 139 -12.86 6.41 -18.48
CA ARG A 139 -11.68 7.26 -18.57
C ARG A 139 -11.87 8.48 -17.69
N ARG A 140 -10.90 8.76 -16.84
CA ARG A 140 -10.97 9.86 -15.88
C ARG A 140 -9.61 10.53 -15.74
N PRO A 141 -9.47 11.79 -16.18
CA PRO A 141 -8.31 12.58 -15.82
C PRO A 141 -8.35 12.88 -14.33
N TRP A 142 -7.23 12.68 -13.66
CA TRP A 142 -7.06 13.03 -12.25
C TRP A 142 -6.57 14.48 -12.16
N SER A 143 -7.35 15.35 -11.53
CA SER A 143 -6.92 16.75 -11.37
C SER A 143 -5.88 16.86 -10.25
N PRO A 144 -4.97 17.86 -10.30
CA PRO A 144 -4.01 18.09 -9.22
C PRO A 144 -4.67 18.24 -7.84
N GLU A 145 -5.88 18.82 -7.78
CA GLU A 145 -6.64 18.95 -6.54
C GLU A 145 -7.14 17.59 -6.05
N GLY A 146 -7.56 16.70 -6.97
CA GLY A 146 -8.00 15.34 -6.66
C GLY A 146 -6.83 14.49 -6.16
N GLU A 147 -5.67 14.59 -6.79
CA GLU A 147 -4.43 13.93 -6.37
C GLU A 147 -4.01 14.39 -4.97
N LEU A 148 -3.97 15.72 -4.74
CA LEU A 148 -3.64 16.29 -3.44
C LEU A 148 -4.65 15.88 -2.36
N ALA A 149 -5.94 15.81 -2.72
CA ALA A 149 -6.99 15.36 -1.81
C ALA A 149 -6.79 13.90 -1.39
N LEU A 150 -6.42 13.01 -2.32
CA LEU A 150 -6.14 11.62 -2.00
C LEU A 150 -4.89 11.48 -1.13
N LEU A 151 -3.83 12.21 -1.43
CA LEU A 151 -2.62 12.25 -0.59
C LEU A 151 -2.94 12.69 0.85
N ALA A 152 -3.64 13.82 1.02
CA ALA A 152 -4.02 14.31 2.35
C ALA A 152 -4.93 13.32 3.11
N PHE A 153 -5.81 12.61 2.39
CA PHE A 153 -6.66 11.59 2.96
C PHE A 153 -5.86 10.37 3.41
N THR A 154 -4.90 9.91 2.59
CA THR A 154 -4.05 8.77 2.94
C THR A 154 -3.09 9.07 4.07
N ASP A 155 -2.60 10.31 4.20
CA ASP A 155 -1.82 10.75 5.37
C ASP A 155 -2.63 10.62 6.67
N LEU A 156 -3.88 11.06 6.65
CA LEU A 156 -4.76 10.95 7.81
C LEU A 156 -5.14 9.49 8.09
N ALA A 157 -5.46 8.70 7.08
CA ALA A 157 -5.76 7.28 7.22
C ALA A 157 -4.58 6.51 7.83
N ALA A 158 -3.36 6.81 7.38
CA ALA A 158 -2.14 6.22 7.93
C ALA A 158 -1.95 6.55 9.42
N LEU A 159 -2.19 7.80 9.80
CA LEU A 159 -2.13 8.24 11.20
C LEU A 159 -3.15 7.50 12.07
N LEU A 160 -4.38 7.35 11.58
CA LEU A 160 -5.46 6.63 12.28
C LEU A 160 -5.10 5.15 12.48
N ILE A 161 -4.68 4.48 11.41
CA ILE A 161 -4.24 3.07 11.46
C ILE A 161 -3.07 2.92 12.45
N ALA A 162 -2.06 3.78 12.38
CA ALA A 162 -0.92 3.73 13.29
C ALA A 162 -1.30 3.93 14.75
N THR A 163 -2.24 4.85 15.04
CA THR A 163 -2.73 5.10 16.40
C THR A 163 -3.50 3.89 16.95
N MET A 164 -4.35 3.29 16.11
CA MET A 164 -5.12 2.11 16.50
C MET A 164 -4.24 0.87 16.74
N MET A 165 -3.16 0.72 15.96
CA MET A 165 -2.18 -0.36 16.16
C MET A 165 -1.52 -0.30 17.55
N GLN A 166 -1.32 0.88 18.11
CA GLN A 166 -0.74 1.05 19.46
C GLN A 166 -1.72 0.70 20.57
N GLY A 167 -3.02 0.86 20.33
CA GLY A 167 -4.08 0.61 21.32
C GLY A 167 -4.68 -0.81 21.29
N GLN A 168 -4.48 -1.57 20.22
CA GLN A 168 -5.14 -2.85 19.97
C GLN A 168 -4.16 -4.00 19.73
N GLU A 169 -3.30 -4.29 20.72
CA GLU A 169 -2.30 -5.37 20.63
C GLU A 169 -2.89 -6.78 20.40
N GLN A 170 -4.21 -6.94 20.53
CA GLN A 170 -4.91 -8.23 20.41
C GLN A 170 -5.60 -8.44 19.04
N SER A 171 -5.70 -7.41 18.20
CA SER A 171 -6.25 -7.57 16.85
C SER A 171 -5.25 -8.28 15.94
N GLU A 172 -5.72 -9.29 15.20
CA GLU A 172 -4.88 -10.03 14.25
C GLU A 172 -4.23 -9.11 13.21
N LEU A 173 -4.98 -8.14 12.68
CA LEU A 173 -4.47 -7.17 11.71
C LEU A 173 -3.42 -6.23 12.35
N ALA A 174 -3.63 -5.77 13.58
CA ALA A 174 -2.64 -4.96 14.29
C ALA A 174 -1.34 -5.74 14.53
N VAL A 175 -1.44 -7.01 14.94
CA VAL A 175 -0.29 -7.91 15.12
C VAL A 175 0.46 -8.12 13.80
N GLN A 176 -0.27 -8.33 12.70
CA GLN A 176 0.33 -8.50 11.36
C GLN A 176 1.07 -7.23 10.91
N LEU A 177 0.47 -6.06 11.08
CA LEU A 177 1.11 -4.78 10.74
C LEU A 177 2.33 -4.48 11.60
N GLN A 178 2.26 -4.73 12.91
CA GLN A 178 3.42 -4.58 13.79
C GLN A 178 4.56 -5.52 13.38
N ALA A 179 4.23 -6.77 13.02
CA ALA A 179 5.21 -7.72 12.49
C ALA A 179 5.82 -7.23 11.17
N ALA A 180 5.00 -6.65 10.28
CA ALA A 180 5.45 -6.06 9.03
C ALA A 180 6.46 -4.92 9.25
N LEU A 181 6.15 -4.00 10.17
CA LEU A 181 7.05 -2.89 10.51
C LEU A 181 8.39 -3.36 11.07
N LYS A 182 8.35 -4.36 11.98
CA LYS A 182 9.59 -4.96 12.51
C LYS A 182 10.41 -5.67 11.42
N SER A 183 9.74 -6.42 10.55
CA SER A 183 10.39 -7.10 9.43
C SER A 183 11.05 -6.10 8.48
N ARG A 184 10.38 -4.99 8.18
CA ARG A 184 10.91 -3.95 7.30
C ARG A 184 12.19 -3.35 7.84
N GLN A 185 12.27 -3.05 9.13
CA GLN A 185 13.49 -2.52 9.75
C GLN A 185 14.69 -3.45 9.50
N VAL A 186 14.51 -4.76 9.68
CA VAL A 186 15.56 -5.76 9.43
C VAL A 186 15.93 -5.83 7.95
N ILE A 187 14.96 -5.73 7.05
CA ILE A 187 15.20 -5.75 5.60
C ILE A 187 15.99 -4.51 5.17
N GLU A 188 15.62 -3.31 5.66
CA GLU A 188 16.36 -2.08 5.34
C GLU A 188 17.80 -2.11 5.87
N GLN A 189 18.02 -2.64 7.08
CA GLN A 189 19.37 -2.85 7.60
C GLN A 189 20.19 -3.81 6.72
N ALA A 190 19.60 -4.94 6.30
CA ALA A 190 20.28 -5.90 5.42
C ALA A 190 20.59 -5.30 4.04
N LYS A 191 19.68 -4.50 3.47
CA LYS A 191 19.92 -3.74 2.23
C LYS A 191 21.12 -2.80 2.42
N GLY A 192 21.16 -2.04 3.51
CA GLY A 192 22.27 -1.14 3.82
C GLY A 192 23.62 -1.87 3.89
N VAL A 193 23.66 -3.06 4.52
CA VAL A 193 24.85 -3.91 4.57
C VAL A 193 25.30 -4.32 3.17
N LEU A 194 24.41 -4.80 2.31
CA LEU A 194 24.76 -5.23 0.96
C LEU A 194 25.16 -4.07 0.06
N VAL A 195 24.50 -2.91 0.17
CA VAL A 195 24.89 -1.68 -0.53
C VAL A 195 26.31 -1.28 -0.18
N GLY A 196 26.65 -1.26 1.12
CA GLY A 196 27.99 -0.92 1.58
C GLY A 196 29.05 -1.94 1.17
N ARG A 197 28.77 -3.24 1.32
CA ARG A 197 29.72 -4.33 0.98
C ARG A 197 29.96 -4.47 -0.52
N ASN A 198 28.88 -4.49 -1.30
CA ASN A 198 28.92 -4.89 -2.71
C ASN A 198 28.93 -3.67 -3.66
N ARG A 199 28.79 -2.45 -3.14
CA ARG A 199 28.68 -1.20 -3.92
C ARG A 199 27.59 -1.25 -5.00
N ILE A 200 26.44 -1.82 -4.64
CA ILE A 200 25.25 -1.96 -5.49
C ILE A 200 24.17 -0.98 -5.04
N THR A 201 23.15 -0.82 -5.88
CA THR A 201 22.00 0.03 -5.54
C THR A 201 21.09 -0.65 -4.50
N PRO A 202 20.28 0.11 -3.72
CA PRO A 202 19.29 -0.46 -2.80
C PRO A 202 18.30 -1.42 -3.49
N ARG A 203 17.96 -1.16 -4.74
CA ARG A 203 17.09 -2.02 -5.55
C ARG A 203 17.73 -3.37 -5.86
N GLU A 204 18.99 -3.36 -6.26
CA GLU A 204 19.77 -4.58 -6.50
C GLU A 204 19.99 -5.38 -5.23
N ALA A 205 20.28 -4.71 -4.10
CA ALA A 205 20.41 -5.36 -2.81
C ALA A 205 19.12 -6.09 -2.40
N TYR A 206 17.97 -5.45 -2.56
CA TYR A 206 16.67 -6.06 -2.29
C TYR A 206 16.39 -7.25 -3.21
N ALA A 207 16.67 -7.12 -4.50
CA ALA A 207 16.52 -8.21 -5.46
C ALA A 207 17.39 -9.43 -5.08
N GLN A 208 18.63 -9.22 -4.65
CA GLN A 208 19.54 -10.29 -4.16
C GLN A 208 18.95 -10.98 -2.93
N LEU A 209 18.51 -10.24 -1.92
CA LEU A 209 17.90 -10.80 -0.70
C LEU A 209 16.64 -11.63 -1.02
N ARG A 210 15.78 -11.15 -1.92
CA ARG A 210 14.61 -11.91 -2.38
C ARG A 210 14.99 -13.17 -3.14
N ALA A 211 16.00 -13.11 -4.00
CA ALA A 211 16.48 -14.27 -4.74
C ALA A 211 17.04 -15.33 -3.79
N GLN A 212 17.85 -14.92 -2.80
CA GLN A 212 18.38 -15.79 -1.78
C GLN A 212 17.28 -16.47 -0.97
N ALA A 213 16.31 -15.69 -0.46
CA ALA A 213 15.17 -16.22 0.30
C ALA A 213 14.38 -17.29 -0.49
N ARG A 214 14.13 -17.05 -1.80
CA ARG A 214 13.46 -18.00 -2.67
C ARG A 214 14.30 -19.28 -2.89
N ASN A 215 15.57 -19.13 -3.16
CA ASN A 215 16.47 -20.28 -3.41
C ASN A 215 16.60 -21.17 -2.17
N GLU A 216 16.67 -20.55 -0.99
CA GLU A 216 16.78 -21.25 0.29
C GLU A 216 15.40 -21.69 0.84
N ARG A 217 14.28 -21.31 0.19
CA ARG A 217 12.89 -21.54 0.66
C ARG A 217 12.67 -21.04 2.09
N ARG A 218 13.19 -19.86 2.39
CA ARG A 218 13.14 -19.23 3.72
C ARG A 218 12.43 -17.89 3.63
N LYS A 219 11.92 -17.42 4.77
CA LYS A 219 11.33 -16.08 4.84
C LYS A 219 12.40 -15.02 4.60
N LEU A 220 12.05 -13.98 3.86
CA LEU A 220 12.95 -12.87 3.55
C LEU A 220 13.55 -12.24 4.81
N VAL A 221 12.71 -11.97 5.83
CA VAL A 221 13.16 -11.39 7.10
C VAL A 221 14.21 -12.25 7.80
N THR A 222 14.13 -13.59 7.72
CA THR A 222 15.08 -14.50 8.33
C THR A 222 16.45 -14.43 7.65
N VAL A 223 16.46 -14.38 6.31
CA VAL A 223 17.69 -14.19 5.52
C VAL A 223 18.31 -12.82 5.81
N CYS A 224 17.51 -11.78 5.87
CA CYS A 224 17.97 -10.43 6.20
C CYS A 224 18.57 -10.35 7.60
N ALA A 225 17.94 -10.98 8.59
CA ALA A 225 18.46 -11.00 9.97
C ALA A 225 19.85 -11.66 10.06
N GLU A 226 20.09 -12.71 9.28
CA GLU A 226 21.41 -13.34 9.21
C GLU A 226 22.45 -12.44 8.54
N VAL A 227 22.08 -11.74 7.46
CA VAL A 227 22.98 -10.77 6.81
C VAL A 227 23.40 -9.68 7.80
N VAL A 228 22.45 -9.14 8.57
CA VAL A 228 22.74 -8.11 9.59
C VAL A 228 23.61 -8.68 10.71
N LYS A 229 23.27 -9.88 11.22
CA LYS A 229 24.04 -10.54 12.27
C LYS A 229 25.48 -10.81 11.85
N ASN A 230 25.67 -11.32 10.63
CA ASN A 230 27.01 -11.61 10.10
C ASN A 230 27.83 -10.34 9.88
N ALA A 231 27.20 -9.24 9.49
CA ALA A 231 27.88 -7.95 9.35
C ALA A 231 28.32 -7.37 10.70
N ALA A 232 27.54 -7.59 11.77
CA ALA A 232 27.90 -7.16 13.11
C ALA A 232 29.05 -8.02 13.74
N ALA A 233 29.20 -9.25 13.25
CA ALA A 233 30.25 -10.16 13.74
C ALA A 233 31.60 -10.00 13.03
N ASP A 234 31.60 -9.33 11.86
CA ASP A 234 32.83 -9.09 11.06
C ASP A 234 32.95 -7.57 10.81
N PRO A 235 33.35 -6.78 11.82
CA PRO A 235 33.58 -5.36 11.62
C PRO A 235 34.84 -5.20 10.77
N ALA A 236 34.66 -4.66 9.54
CA ALA A 236 35.75 -4.36 8.60
C ALA A 236 36.78 -3.38 9.17
#